data_a19d2c9228a8cf9ea3985b98d6acdbe7
#
_entry.id   a19d2c9228a8cf9ea3985b98d6acdbe7
#
_cell.length_a   1.000
_cell.length_b   1.000
_cell.length_c   1.000
_cell.angle_alpha   90.00
_cell.angle_beta   90.00
_cell.angle_gamma   90.00
#
_symmetry.space_group_name_H-M   'P 1'
#
loop_
_entity.id
_entity.type
_entity.pdbx_description
1 polymer ?
#
loop_
_entity_poly.entity_id
_entity_poly.type
_entity_poly.pdbx_seq_one_letter_code
_entity_poly.pdbx_strand_id
1 'polypeptide(L)'
;MFSEREQARYERHFALPGFGVEGQSALKNASALCIGAGGLGSPAALYLGAAGVSRLGIVDDDEVDLSNLQRQILHDEGRVGASKAESARERLRGLNSDIAVEVHATRLNHENVMDLIGRYDVIVDGSDNFPTRFLVADASWLLGKPLVAGAIHQFEGQVSVYDPRLPSPCYRCLLPEPPPPGTVPT
;
A
#
# COMPACT_ATOMS: atom_id res chain seq x y z
N MET A 1 -12.45 -19.74 -9.97
CA MET A 1 -13.14 -20.62 -8.99
C MET A 1 -12.36 -20.52 -7.67
N PHE A 2 -13.03 -20.50 -6.52
CA PHE A 2 -12.38 -20.47 -5.20
C PHE A 2 -12.14 -21.90 -4.71
N SER A 3 -10.98 -22.17 -4.12
CA SER A 3 -10.68 -23.42 -3.42
C SER A 3 -11.53 -23.53 -2.15
N GLU A 4 -11.64 -24.74 -1.58
CA GLU A 4 -12.32 -24.95 -0.29
C GLU A 4 -11.73 -24.09 0.83
N ARG A 5 -10.42 -23.92 0.83
CA ARG A 5 -9.71 -23.06 1.79
C ARG A 5 -10.08 -21.59 1.63
N GLU A 6 -10.12 -21.08 0.40
CA GLU A 6 -10.55 -19.71 0.11
C GLU A 6 -12.03 -19.50 0.46
N GLN A 7 -12.88 -20.49 0.20
CA GLN A 7 -14.29 -20.45 0.57
C GLN A 7 -14.45 -20.32 2.09
N ALA A 8 -13.73 -21.13 2.86
CA ALA A 8 -13.74 -21.03 4.32
C ALA A 8 -13.18 -19.68 4.82
N ARG A 9 -12.10 -19.18 4.20
CA ARG A 9 -11.48 -17.90 4.57
C ARG A 9 -12.39 -16.72 4.34
N TYR A 10 -13.07 -16.67 3.19
CA TYR A 10 -13.86 -15.52 2.74
C TYR A 10 -15.37 -15.70 2.91
N GLU A 11 -15.82 -16.70 3.68
CA GLU A 11 -17.24 -16.98 3.94
C GLU A 11 -18.04 -15.71 4.32
N ARG A 12 -17.46 -14.89 5.20
CA ARG A 12 -18.09 -13.63 5.65
C ARG A 12 -18.19 -12.60 4.53
N HIS A 13 -17.22 -12.57 3.62
CA HIS A 13 -17.26 -11.69 2.45
C HIS A 13 -18.33 -12.13 1.46
N PHE A 14 -18.49 -13.43 1.24
CA PHE A 14 -19.54 -13.95 0.36
C PHE A 14 -20.95 -13.65 0.88
N ALA A 15 -21.13 -13.51 2.18
CA ALA A 15 -22.39 -13.18 2.81
C ALA A 15 -22.74 -11.68 2.79
N LEU A 16 -21.80 -10.79 2.39
CA LEU A 16 -22.06 -9.35 2.38
C LEU A 16 -22.96 -8.95 1.20
N PRO A 17 -24.11 -8.30 1.45
CA PRO A 17 -24.95 -7.78 0.38
C PRO A 17 -24.20 -6.77 -0.50
N GLY A 18 -24.29 -6.92 -1.81
CA GLY A 18 -23.62 -6.05 -2.78
C GLY A 18 -22.13 -6.28 -2.99
N PHE A 19 -21.52 -7.19 -2.22
CA PHE A 19 -20.13 -7.63 -2.40
C PHE A 19 -20.06 -9.08 -2.90
N GLY A 20 -20.44 -10.04 -2.09
CA GLY A 20 -20.59 -11.44 -2.44
C GLY A 20 -19.39 -12.09 -3.13
N VAL A 21 -19.70 -13.09 -3.96
CA VAL A 21 -18.71 -13.83 -4.76
C VAL A 21 -18.05 -12.94 -5.82
N GLU A 22 -18.77 -12.00 -6.38
CA GLU A 22 -18.25 -11.08 -7.41
C GLU A 22 -17.22 -10.12 -6.84
N GLY A 23 -17.51 -9.50 -5.69
CA GLY A 23 -16.57 -8.63 -5.00
C GLY A 23 -15.30 -9.35 -4.58
N GLN A 24 -15.42 -10.58 -4.03
CA GLN A 24 -14.25 -11.37 -3.69
C GLN A 24 -13.45 -11.81 -4.93
N SER A 25 -14.12 -12.08 -6.05
CA SER A 25 -13.46 -12.37 -7.32
C SER A 25 -12.69 -11.16 -7.84
N ALA A 26 -13.22 -9.96 -7.68
CA ALA A 26 -12.52 -8.73 -8.03
C ALA A 26 -11.23 -8.58 -7.20
N LEU A 27 -11.28 -8.80 -5.88
CA LEU A 27 -10.07 -8.79 -5.03
C LEU A 27 -9.06 -9.87 -5.45
N LYS A 28 -9.54 -11.08 -5.74
CA LYS A 28 -8.70 -12.19 -6.20
C LYS A 28 -7.99 -11.90 -7.53
N ASN A 29 -8.51 -11.04 -8.35
CA ASN A 29 -7.92 -10.65 -9.63
C ASN A 29 -7.17 -9.32 -9.57
N ALA A 30 -7.20 -8.63 -8.44
CA ALA A 30 -6.58 -7.32 -8.27
C ALA A 30 -5.14 -7.41 -7.75
N SER A 31 -4.39 -6.37 -8.05
CA SER A 31 -3.06 -6.13 -7.51
C SER A 31 -2.93 -4.73 -6.91
N ALA A 32 -2.22 -4.61 -5.78
CA ALA A 32 -1.95 -3.33 -5.15
C ALA A 32 -0.47 -3.18 -4.84
N LEU A 33 0.06 -1.97 -5.04
CA LEU A 33 1.41 -1.58 -4.65
C LEU A 33 1.34 -0.69 -3.42
N CYS A 34 1.88 -1.16 -2.30
CA CYS A 34 2.02 -0.39 -1.07
C CYS A 34 3.39 0.30 -1.06
N ILE A 35 3.38 1.62 -1.06
CA ILE A 35 4.56 2.47 -0.95
C ILE A 35 4.76 2.78 0.54
N GLY A 36 5.83 2.25 1.10
CA GLY A 36 6.12 2.27 2.53
C GLY A 36 5.47 1.11 3.30
N ALA A 37 6.26 0.44 4.12
CA ALA A 37 5.84 -0.57 5.09
C ALA A 37 5.88 -0.02 6.53
N GLY A 38 5.75 1.30 6.67
CA GLY A 38 5.77 2.05 7.92
C GLY A 38 4.41 2.06 8.64
N GLY A 39 4.14 3.13 9.38
CA GLY A 39 2.96 3.26 10.24
C GLY A 39 1.62 3.20 9.49
N LEU A 40 1.53 3.78 8.29
CA LEU A 40 0.35 3.74 7.43
C LEU A 40 0.32 2.51 6.52
N GLY A 41 1.47 2.15 5.95
CA GLY A 41 1.58 0.98 5.08
C GLY A 41 1.33 -0.34 5.81
N SER A 42 1.73 -0.44 7.08
CA SER A 42 1.54 -1.65 7.89
C SER A 42 0.08 -2.12 7.98
N PRO A 43 -0.86 -1.32 8.50
CA PRO A 43 -2.27 -1.72 8.55
C PRO A 43 -2.86 -1.90 7.15
N ALA A 44 -2.52 -1.03 6.19
CA ALA A 44 -3.04 -1.14 4.83
C ALA A 44 -2.66 -2.48 4.19
N ALA A 45 -1.38 -2.87 4.23
CA ALA A 45 -0.91 -4.13 3.68
C ALA A 45 -1.53 -5.35 4.38
N LEU A 46 -1.66 -5.31 5.73
CA LEU A 46 -2.29 -6.38 6.51
C LEU A 46 -3.75 -6.59 6.09
N TYR A 47 -4.54 -5.52 6.01
CA TYR A 47 -5.96 -5.65 5.66
C TYR A 47 -6.16 -6.02 4.19
N LEU A 48 -5.37 -5.50 3.26
CA LEU A 48 -5.42 -5.90 1.85
C LEU A 48 -5.07 -7.40 1.68
N GLY A 49 -4.03 -7.87 2.37
CA GLY A 49 -3.64 -9.27 2.37
C GLY A 49 -4.69 -10.18 3.02
N ALA A 50 -5.27 -9.78 4.16
CA ALA A 50 -6.35 -10.51 4.82
C ALA A 50 -7.61 -10.56 3.95
N ALA A 51 -7.96 -9.47 3.26
CA ALA A 51 -9.10 -9.40 2.36
C ALA A 51 -8.93 -10.22 1.08
N GLY A 52 -7.71 -10.64 0.74
CA GLY A 52 -7.45 -11.51 -0.39
C GLY A 52 -7.19 -10.77 -1.72
N VAL A 53 -6.59 -9.57 -1.66
CA VAL A 53 -5.96 -8.98 -2.84
C VAL A 53 -4.82 -9.90 -3.25
N SER A 54 -4.92 -10.50 -4.43
CA SER A 54 -4.11 -11.67 -4.77
C SER A 54 -2.62 -11.37 -4.95
N ARG A 55 -2.26 -10.14 -5.33
CA ARG A 55 -0.88 -9.72 -5.55
C ARG A 55 -0.61 -8.38 -4.88
N LEU A 56 0.25 -8.40 -3.88
CA LEU A 56 0.70 -7.20 -3.15
C LEU A 56 2.17 -6.95 -3.42
N GLY A 57 2.50 -5.78 -3.94
CA GLY A 57 3.86 -5.26 -3.96
C GLY A 57 4.12 -4.42 -2.72
N ILE A 58 5.27 -4.59 -2.12
CA ILE A 58 5.72 -3.78 -0.96
C ILE A 58 7.01 -3.09 -1.35
N VAL A 59 6.98 -1.76 -1.38
CA VAL A 59 8.17 -0.93 -1.64
C VAL A 59 8.61 -0.27 -0.35
N ASP A 60 9.80 -0.60 0.12
CA ASP A 60 10.43 0.03 1.29
C ASP A 60 11.92 -0.26 1.25
N ASP A 61 12.77 0.73 1.49
CA ASP A 61 14.23 0.63 1.49
C ASP A 61 14.84 0.62 2.90
N ASP A 62 14.01 0.75 3.95
CA ASP A 62 14.44 0.78 5.34
C ASP A 62 14.59 -0.61 5.96
N GLU A 63 15.24 -0.62 7.11
CA GLU A 63 15.28 -1.74 8.05
C GLU A 63 14.28 -1.55 9.20
N VAL A 64 13.87 -2.67 9.79
CA VAL A 64 13.02 -2.67 11.00
C VAL A 64 13.83 -2.16 12.18
N ASP A 65 13.32 -1.14 12.86
CA ASP A 65 13.90 -0.58 14.08
C ASP A 65 12.94 -0.72 15.26
N LEU A 66 13.48 -0.99 16.44
CA LEU A 66 12.70 -1.16 17.67
C LEU A 66 11.82 0.06 17.96
N SER A 67 12.31 1.28 17.70
CA SER A 67 11.59 2.54 17.87
C SER A 67 10.37 2.70 16.96
N ASN A 68 10.22 1.83 15.95
CA ASN A 68 9.12 1.86 15.00
C ASN A 68 7.96 0.93 15.41
N LEU A 69 8.21 -0.09 16.23
CA LEU A 69 7.27 -1.19 16.49
C LEU A 69 5.98 -0.77 17.21
N GLN A 70 5.98 0.37 17.92
CA GLN A 70 4.77 0.89 18.57
C GLN A 70 3.67 1.31 17.57
N ARG A 71 3.99 1.46 16.25
CA ARG A 71 3.02 1.82 15.20
C ARG A 71 3.14 1.00 13.92
N GLN A 72 4.27 0.35 13.68
CA GLN A 72 4.51 -0.47 12.46
C GLN A 72 4.19 -1.94 12.74
N ILE A 73 2.92 -2.24 12.94
CA ILE A 73 2.39 -3.54 13.39
C ILE A 73 2.58 -4.71 12.40
N LEU A 74 3.09 -4.42 11.22
CA LEU A 74 3.48 -5.41 10.21
C LEU A 74 4.76 -6.16 10.60
N HIS A 75 5.57 -5.55 11.48
CA HIS A 75 6.85 -6.05 11.94
C HIS A 75 6.78 -6.50 13.40
N ASP A 76 7.79 -7.22 13.85
CA ASP A 76 7.96 -7.67 15.25
C ASP A 76 9.43 -7.58 15.70
N GLU A 77 9.68 -7.78 17.00
CA GLU A 77 11.02 -7.67 17.58
C GLU A 77 12.03 -8.65 16.99
N GLY A 78 11.57 -9.84 16.56
CA GLY A 78 12.43 -10.84 15.93
C GLY A 78 12.95 -10.42 14.55
N ARG A 79 12.47 -9.31 14.02
CA ARG A 79 12.84 -8.74 12.71
C ARG A 79 13.67 -7.48 12.79
N VAL A 80 14.03 -7.00 13.96
CA VAL A 80 14.90 -5.81 14.11
C VAL A 80 16.19 -6.01 13.33
N GLY A 81 16.54 -5.04 12.47
CA GLY A 81 17.67 -5.07 11.55
C GLY A 81 17.41 -5.79 10.21
N ALA A 82 16.25 -6.41 10.02
CA ALA A 82 15.86 -6.97 8.72
C ALA A 82 15.20 -5.91 7.83
N SER A 83 15.27 -6.09 6.50
CA SER A 83 14.52 -5.24 5.54
C SER A 83 13.03 -5.23 5.89
N LYS A 84 12.42 -4.03 5.95
CA LYS A 84 10.98 -3.87 6.18
C LYS A 84 10.16 -4.58 5.12
N ALA A 85 10.56 -4.49 3.86
CA ALA A 85 9.83 -5.13 2.75
C ALA A 85 9.88 -6.67 2.86
N GLU A 86 11.00 -7.27 3.26
CA GLU A 86 11.12 -8.71 3.51
C GLU A 86 10.33 -9.14 4.76
N SER A 87 10.41 -8.38 5.84
CA SER A 87 9.62 -8.60 7.06
C SER A 87 8.12 -8.59 6.75
N ALA A 88 7.67 -7.61 5.95
CA ALA A 88 6.29 -7.52 5.48
C ALA A 88 5.85 -8.77 4.70
N ARG A 89 6.67 -9.25 3.77
CA ARG A 89 6.38 -10.46 2.99
C ARG A 89 6.14 -11.67 3.88
N GLU A 90 7.00 -11.90 4.85
CA GLU A 90 6.88 -13.05 5.74
C GLU A 90 5.62 -12.96 6.62
N ARG A 91 5.35 -11.77 7.16
CA ARG A 91 4.15 -11.51 7.96
C ARG A 91 2.88 -11.75 7.15
N LEU A 92 2.81 -11.21 5.93
CA LEU A 92 1.66 -11.34 5.04
C LEU A 92 1.44 -12.79 4.59
N ARG A 93 2.52 -13.54 4.29
CA ARG A 93 2.44 -14.97 4.00
C ARG A 93 1.93 -15.80 5.17
N GLY A 94 2.32 -15.44 6.40
CA GLY A 94 1.79 -16.07 7.62
C GLY A 94 0.30 -15.77 7.84
N LEU A 95 -0.17 -14.59 7.42
CA LEU A 95 -1.58 -14.20 7.51
C LEU A 95 -2.42 -14.87 6.42
N ASN A 96 -1.95 -14.82 5.18
CA ASN A 96 -2.66 -15.36 4.02
C ASN A 96 -1.67 -15.93 2.99
N SER A 97 -1.51 -17.25 2.99
CA SER A 97 -0.59 -17.92 2.07
C SER A 97 -1.14 -18.08 0.64
N ASP A 98 -2.39 -17.68 0.40
CA ASP A 98 -3.03 -17.77 -0.91
C ASP A 98 -2.76 -16.52 -1.79
N ILE A 99 -2.08 -15.50 -1.23
CA ILE A 99 -1.67 -14.29 -1.96
C ILE A 99 -0.19 -14.31 -2.35
N ALA A 100 0.14 -13.64 -3.44
CA ALA A 100 1.52 -13.38 -3.85
C ALA A 100 2.00 -12.04 -3.25
N VAL A 101 3.14 -12.05 -2.57
CA VAL A 101 3.77 -10.85 -2.03
C VAL A 101 5.11 -10.62 -2.74
N GLU A 102 5.20 -9.54 -3.49
CA GLU A 102 6.40 -9.11 -4.21
C GLU A 102 7.14 -8.05 -3.39
N VAL A 103 8.44 -8.27 -3.19
CA VAL A 103 9.30 -7.36 -2.43
C VAL A 103 10.08 -6.47 -3.38
N HIS A 104 10.01 -5.18 -3.13
CA HIS A 104 10.80 -4.16 -3.79
C HIS A 104 11.61 -3.40 -2.73
N ALA A 105 12.74 -4.00 -2.27
CA ALA A 105 13.65 -3.39 -1.31
C ALA A 105 14.47 -2.28 -1.99
N THR A 106 13.80 -1.20 -2.34
CA THR A 106 14.37 -0.08 -3.10
C THR A 106 13.66 1.21 -2.78
N ARG A 107 14.39 2.32 -2.87
CA ARG A 107 13.81 3.65 -2.83
C ARG A 107 13.23 4.01 -4.20
N LEU A 108 12.01 4.56 -4.19
CA LEU A 108 11.41 5.10 -5.41
C LEU A 108 12.15 6.35 -5.88
N ASN A 109 12.43 6.38 -7.19
CA ASN A 109 13.04 7.49 -7.88
C ASN A 109 12.48 7.59 -9.32
N HIS A 110 12.96 8.60 -10.07
CA HIS A 110 12.50 8.86 -11.44
C HIS A 110 12.82 7.73 -12.43
N GLU A 111 13.77 6.85 -12.12
CA GLU A 111 14.18 5.75 -13.01
C GLU A 111 13.28 4.52 -12.86
N ASN A 112 12.76 4.26 -11.64
CA ASN A 112 12.04 3.03 -11.33
C ASN A 112 10.53 3.20 -11.10
N VAL A 113 10.06 4.41 -10.81
CA VAL A 113 8.67 4.64 -10.37
C VAL A 113 7.64 4.26 -11.43
N MET A 114 7.89 4.60 -12.70
CA MET A 114 6.95 4.32 -13.78
C MET A 114 6.81 2.82 -14.04
N ASP A 115 7.92 2.08 -14.01
CA ASP A 115 7.91 0.63 -14.19
C ASP A 115 7.20 -0.07 -13.02
N LEU A 116 7.52 0.30 -11.79
CA LEU A 116 6.93 -0.32 -10.59
C LEU A 116 5.42 -0.06 -10.52
N ILE A 117 4.98 1.20 -10.65
CA ILE A 117 3.56 1.57 -10.58
C ILE A 117 2.78 0.93 -11.73
N GLY A 118 3.36 0.87 -12.93
CA GLY A 118 2.71 0.29 -14.12
C GLY A 118 2.27 -1.15 -13.96
N ARG A 119 2.92 -1.92 -13.08
CA ARG A 119 2.66 -3.36 -12.85
C ARG A 119 1.43 -3.65 -11.99
N TYR A 120 0.86 -2.65 -11.33
CA TYR A 120 -0.22 -2.83 -10.36
C TYR A 120 -1.48 -2.06 -10.77
N ASP A 121 -2.63 -2.48 -10.23
CA ASP A 121 -3.92 -1.90 -10.56
C ASP A 121 -4.24 -0.69 -9.69
N VAL A 122 -3.83 -0.72 -8.42
CA VAL A 122 -4.07 0.32 -7.41
C VAL A 122 -2.77 0.61 -6.65
N ILE A 123 -2.53 1.88 -6.38
CA ILE A 123 -1.38 2.35 -5.62
C ILE A 123 -1.85 2.85 -4.26
N VAL A 124 -1.18 2.40 -3.20
CA VAL A 124 -1.44 2.82 -1.81
C VAL A 124 -0.18 3.51 -1.31
N ASP A 125 -0.27 4.81 -1.12
CA ASP A 125 0.85 5.63 -0.64
C ASP A 125 0.74 5.86 0.87
N GLY A 126 1.60 5.20 1.61
CA GLY A 126 1.83 5.37 3.04
C GLY A 126 3.19 6.00 3.35
N SER A 127 3.82 6.66 2.37
CA SER A 127 5.11 7.34 2.58
C SER A 127 4.97 8.57 3.49
N ASP A 128 6.07 8.92 4.15
CA ASP A 128 6.13 10.00 5.14
C ASP A 128 6.82 11.27 4.62
N ASN A 129 7.20 11.30 3.33
CA ASN A 129 7.94 12.41 2.78
C ASN A 129 7.31 12.94 1.47
N PHE A 130 7.33 14.26 1.30
CA PHE A 130 6.74 14.93 0.14
C PHE A 130 7.39 14.56 -1.20
N PRO A 131 8.72 14.43 -1.34
CA PRO A 131 9.31 14.03 -2.62
C PRO A 131 8.74 12.72 -3.16
N THR A 132 8.60 11.69 -2.30
CA THR A 132 8.00 10.41 -2.69
C THR A 132 6.53 10.57 -3.04
N ARG A 133 5.76 11.32 -2.24
CA ARG A 133 4.32 11.57 -2.50
C ARG A 133 4.07 12.22 -3.86
N PHE A 134 4.81 13.26 -4.18
CA PHE A 134 4.69 13.92 -5.48
C PHE A 134 5.09 13.00 -6.63
N LEU A 135 6.20 12.28 -6.48
CA LEU A 135 6.66 11.32 -7.47
C LEU A 135 5.63 10.23 -7.76
N VAL A 136 5.08 9.64 -6.70
CA VAL A 136 4.05 8.57 -6.80
C VAL A 136 2.77 9.12 -7.40
N ALA A 137 2.33 10.31 -6.97
CA ALA A 137 1.11 10.93 -7.47
C ALA A 137 1.21 11.25 -8.97
N ASP A 138 2.32 11.84 -9.41
CA ASP A 138 2.56 12.15 -10.81
C ASP A 138 2.61 10.88 -11.66
N ALA A 139 3.37 9.87 -11.24
CA ALA A 139 3.48 8.62 -11.96
C ALA A 139 2.15 7.86 -12.04
N SER A 140 1.39 7.81 -10.94
CA SER A 140 0.06 7.19 -10.89
C SER A 140 -0.91 7.88 -11.86
N TRP A 141 -0.91 9.21 -11.86
CA TRP A 141 -1.76 9.99 -12.76
C TRP A 141 -1.43 9.77 -14.23
N LEU A 142 -0.13 9.83 -14.58
CA LEU A 142 0.33 9.60 -15.95
C LEU A 142 0.05 8.18 -16.48
N LEU A 143 0.07 7.19 -15.59
CA LEU A 143 -0.20 5.78 -15.92
C LEU A 143 -1.68 5.40 -15.82
N GLY A 144 -2.56 6.34 -15.47
CA GLY A 144 -3.98 6.06 -15.31
C GLY A 144 -4.31 5.14 -14.12
N LYS A 145 -3.45 5.12 -13.08
CA LYS A 145 -3.61 4.25 -11.91
C LYS A 145 -4.28 5.01 -10.75
N PRO A 146 -5.32 4.45 -10.12
CA PRO A 146 -5.87 5.02 -8.90
C PRO A 146 -4.81 5.04 -7.79
N LEU A 147 -4.72 6.17 -7.11
CA LEU A 147 -3.86 6.38 -5.96
C LEU A 147 -4.70 6.62 -4.70
N VAL A 148 -4.48 5.81 -3.69
CA VAL A 148 -4.98 6.03 -2.32
C VAL A 148 -3.84 6.56 -1.49
N ALA A 149 -3.89 7.85 -1.12
CA ALA A 149 -2.83 8.52 -0.37
C ALA A 149 -3.25 8.74 1.09
N GLY A 150 -2.42 8.29 2.01
CA GLY A 150 -2.56 8.51 3.45
C GLY A 150 -1.52 9.51 3.97
N ALA A 151 -1.91 10.36 4.92
CA ALA A 151 -1.01 11.23 5.65
C ALA A 151 -1.44 11.36 7.11
N ILE A 152 -0.47 11.44 8.01
CA ILE A 152 -0.70 11.75 9.42
C ILE A 152 0.24 12.87 9.83
N HIS A 153 -0.30 13.84 10.54
CA HIS A 153 0.48 14.88 11.21
C HIS A 153 -0.10 15.09 12.62
N GLN A 154 0.70 14.80 13.64
CA GLN A 154 0.28 14.86 15.05
C GLN A 154 -0.97 14.00 15.32
N PHE A 155 -2.13 14.62 15.57
CA PHE A 155 -3.41 13.96 15.84
C PHE A 155 -4.40 14.07 14.67
N GLU A 156 -3.95 14.57 13.52
CA GLU A 156 -4.77 14.71 12.32
C GLU A 156 -4.34 13.69 11.27
N GLY A 157 -5.32 12.99 10.68
CA GLY A 157 -5.11 12.06 9.57
C GLY A 157 -5.88 12.49 8.34
N GLN A 158 -5.29 12.31 7.19
CA GLN A 158 -5.92 12.52 5.89
C GLN A 158 -5.83 11.25 5.06
N VAL A 159 -6.95 10.89 4.41
CA VAL A 159 -6.99 9.87 3.37
C VAL A 159 -7.68 10.46 2.16
N SER A 160 -7.07 10.30 1.00
CA SER A 160 -7.60 10.80 -0.27
C SER A 160 -7.44 9.76 -1.37
N VAL A 161 -8.43 9.73 -2.29
CA VAL A 161 -8.36 8.89 -3.50
C VAL A 161 -8.25 9.82 -4.71
N TYR A 162 -7.23 9.60 -5.52
CA TYR A 162 -7.02 10.28 -6.79
C TYR A 162 -7.14 9.26 -7.91
N ASP A 163 -8.25 9.32 -8.65
CA ASP A 163 -8.50 8.37 -9.74
C ASP A 163 -8.53 9.11 -11.08
N PRO A 164 -7.48 8.97 -11.91
CA PRO A 164 -7.41 9.66 -13.19
C PRO A 164 -8.45 9.19 -14.21
N ARG A 165 -9.18 8.11 -13.94
CA ARG A 165 -10.28 7.61 -14.77
C ARG A 165 -11.60 8.33 -14.51
N LEU A 166 -11.67 9.12 -13.44
CA LEU A 166 -12.83 9.89 -13.02
C LEU A 166 -12.57 11.40 -13.23
N PRO A 167 -13.61 12.23 -13.38
CA PRO A 167 -13.46 13.69 -13.40
C PRO A 167 -13.20 14.23 -11.98
N SER A 168 -12.05 13.91 -11.41
CA SER A 168 -11.64 14.25 -10.05
C SER A 168 -10.34 15.07 -10.06
N PRO A 169 -10.09 15.91 -9.02
CA PRO A 169 -8.82 16.60 -8.90
C PRO A 169 -7.67 15.59 -8.70
N CYS A 170 -6.48 15.93 -9.21
CA CYS A 170 -5.25 15.20 -8.92
C CYS A 170 -4.60 15.70 -7.62
N TYR A 171 -3.54 15.04 -7.17
CA TYR A 171 -2.77 15.44 -5.98
C TYR A 171 -2.25 16.87 -6.09
N ARG A 172 -1.78 17.29 -7.27
CA ARG A 172 -1.29 18.65 -7.53
C ARG A 172 -2.39 19.71 -7.58
N CYS A 173 -3.64 19.33 -7.74
CA CYS A 173 -4.76 20.27 -7.59
C CYS A 173 -4.97 20.66 -6.12
N LEU A 174 -4.64 19.77 -5.18
CA LEU A 174 -4.70 20.03 -3.74
C LEU A 174 -3.41 20.70 -3.24
N LEU A 175 -2.26 20.19 -3.67
CA LEU A 175 -0.93 20.65 -3.31
C LEU A 175 -0.14 20.93 -4.60
N PRO A 176 -0.18 22.17 -5.13
CA PRO A 176 0.48 22.50 -6.40
C PRO A 176 2.00 22.33 -6.37
N GLU A 177 2.61 22.65 -5.23
CA GLU A 177 4.05 22.58 -5.01
C GLU A 177 4.39 21.93 -3.67
N PRO A 178 5.52 21.21 -3.58
CA PRO A 178 5.97 20.71 -2.31
C PRO A 178 6.27 21.85 -1.34
N PRO A 179 5.97 21.68 -0.03
CA PRO A 179 6.35 22.65 0.99
C PRO A 179 7.85 22.93 0.96
N PRO A 180 8.29 24.14 1.29
CA PRO A 180 9.72 24.44 1.39
C PRO A 180 10.43 23.50 2.36
N PRO A 181 11.68 23.09 2.08
CA PRO A 181 12.43 22.24 2.98
C PRO A 181 12.49 22.79 4.42
N GLY A 182 12.24 21.94 5.41
CA GLY A 182 12.28 22.31 6.83
C GLY A 182 11.03 23.00 7.38
N THR A 183 9.98 23.18 6.57
CA THR A 183 8.70 23.78 7.05
C THR A 183 7.73 22.77 7.62
N VAL A 184 7.94 21.48 7.30
CA VAL A 184 7.11 20.38 7.82
C VAL A 184 8.02 19.41 8.55
N PRO A 185 7.72 19.03 9.80
CA PRO A 185 8.46 17.98 10.51
C PRO A 185 8.37 16.64 9.74
N THR A 186 9.49 15.98 9.63
CA THR A 186 9.59 14.59 9.12
C THR A 186 9.41 13.60 10.26
#